data_2b654bd01b543bac92a4e71dfe0671a4
#
_entry.id   2b654bd01b543bac92a4e71dfe0671a4
#
_cell.length_a   1.000
_cell.length_b   1.000
_cell.length_c   1.000
_cell.angle_alpha   90.00
_cell.angle_beta   90.00
_cell.angle_gamma   90.00
#
_symmetry.space_group_name_H-M   'P 1'
#
loop_
_entity.id
_entity.type
_entity.pdbx_description
1 polymer ?
#
loop_
_entity_poly.entity_id
_entity_poly.type
_entity_poly.pdbx_seq_one_letter_code
_entity_poly.pdbx_strand_id
1 'polypeptide(L)'
;DQANIYDDFIQLTLIKTKTINHRVELNIFSKAILEKYKGTIYEPLPKISSQKLNKNIQDCCKIIKLDSDITLTRHIGSKRITKTHKKHELITSHVARKTFVTNSLIFGMNERILREMTHHTDEKSFKRYVDISNFQKNKEMKSTWNINFESE
;
A
#
# COMPACT_ATOMS: atom_id res chain seq x y z
N ASP A 1 -7.88 -17.39 -8.41
CA ASP A 1 -8.08 -16.12 -9.14
C ASP A 1 -7.39 -16.24 -10.48
N GLN A 2 -8.13 -16.11 -11.59
CA GLN A 2 -7.52 -15.99 -12.90
C GLN A 2 -7.03 -14.57 -13.08
N ALA A 3 -5.72 -14.42 -13.28
CA ALA A 3 -5.09 -13.15 -13.63
C ALA A 3 -4.55 -13.27 -15.05
N ASN A 4 -4.95 -12.36 -15.91
CA ASN A 4 -4.35 -12.20 -17.23
C ASN A 4 -3.33 -11.06 -17.15
N ILE A 5 -2.11 -11.32 -17.55
CA ILE A 5 -1.01 -10.36 -17.49
C ILE A 5 -0.70 -9.89 -18.91
N TYR A 6 -0.71 -8.60 -19.11
CA TYR A 6 -0.35 -7.89 -20.33
C TYR A 6 0.89 -7.03 -20.09
N ASP A 7 1.45 -6.44 -21.12
CA ASP A 7 2.69 -5.67 -21.02
C ASP A 7 2.56 -4.45 -20.07
N ASP A 8 1.39 -3.81 -20.04
CA ASP A 8 1.16 -2.58 -19.28
C ASP A 8 0.19 -2.71 -18.11
N PHE A 9 -0.56 -3.80 -18.04
CA PHE A 9 -1.58 -3.99 -17.01
C PHE A 9 -1.82 -5.45 -16.66
N ILE A 10 -2.41 -5.67 -15.49
CA ILE A 10 -2.96 -6.97 -15.06
C ILE A 10 -4.47 -6.85 -15.02
N GLN A 11 -5.16 -7.85 -15.57
CA GLN A 11 -6.61 -7.97 -15.46
C GLN A 11 -6.96 -9.09 -14.49
N LEU A 12 -7.76 -8.78 -13.49
CA LEU A 12 -8.10 -9.67 -12.38
C LEU A 12 -9.61 -9.85 -12.26
N THR A 13 -10.04 -11.06 -11.90
CA THR A 13 -11.38 -11.27 -11.37
C THR A 13 -11.35 -11.31 -9.85
N LEU A 14 -11.98 -10.31 -9.22
CA LEU A 14 -12.03 -10.18 -7.77
C LEU A 14 -13.20 -10.99 -7.21
N ILE A 15 -12.94 -12.18 -6.69
CA ILE A 15 -13.97 -13.11 -6.19
C ILE A 15 -14.78 -12.48 -5.06
N LYS A 16 -14.13 -11.79 -4.13
CA LYS A 16 -14.78 -11.20 -2.94
C LYS A 16 -15.84 -10.15 -3.28
N THR A 17 -15.60 -9.37 -4.32
CA THR A 17 -16.50 -8.28 -4.77
C THR A 17 -17.26 -8.64 -6.03
N LYS A 18 -17.05 -9.84 -6.58
CA LYS A 18 -17.61 -10.31 -7.85
C LYS A 18 -17.33 -9.36 -9.02
N THR A 19 -16.23 -8.61 -8.96
CA THR A 19 -15.84 -7.69 -10.02
C THR A 19 -15.05 -8.43 -11.07
N ILE A 20 -15.58 -8.47 -12.29
CA ILE A 20 -14.95 -9.12 -13.44
C ILE A 20 -14.09 -8.07 -14.17
N ASN A 21 -12.92 -8.50 -14.69
CA ASN A 21 -12.04 -7.66 -15.51
C ASN A 21 -11.52 -6.40 -14.82
N HIS A 22 -11.28 -6.46 -13.50
CA HIS A 22 -10.62 -5.36 -12.80
C HIS A 22 -9.20 -5.17 -13.35
N ARG A 23 -8.95 -4.00 -13.91
CA ARG A 23 -7.68 -3.64 -14.53
C ARG A 23 -6.80 -2.87 -13.54
N VAL A 24 -5.53 -3.28 -13.44
CA VAL A 24 -4.52 -2.63 -12.61
C VAL A 24 -3.31 -2.33 -13.48
N GLU A 25 -2.98 -1.05 -13.63
CA GLU A 25 -1.82 -0.61 -14.40
C GLU A 25 -0.51 -0.98 -13.71
N LEU A 26 0.47 -1.38 -14.51
CA LEU A 26 1.79 -1.75 -14.04
C LEU A 26 2.74 -0.55 -14.09
N ASN A 27 3.44 -0.33 -12.99
CA ASN A 27 4.55 0.61 -12.95
C ASN A 27 5.89 -0.09 -13.26
N ILE A 28 6.97 0.69 -13.35
CA ILE A 28 8.31 0.18 -13.68
C ILE A 28 8.78 -0.92 -12.70
N PHE A 29 8.44 -0.81 -11.41
CA PHE A 29 8.84 -1.79 -10.40
C PHE A 29 8.09 -3.11 -10.55
N SER A 30 6.78 -3.05 -10.78
CA SER A 30 5.97 -4.26 -10.98
C SER A 30 6.35 -4.98 -12.27
N LYS A 31 6.63 -4.25 -13.37
CA LYS A 31 7.15 -4.83 -14.62
C LYS A 31 8.49 -5.54 -14.39
N ALA A 32 9.43 -4.90 -13.70
CA ALA A 32 10.73 -5.50 -13.38
C ALA A 32 10.59 -6.79 -12.54
N ILE A 33 9.62 -6.83 -11.61
CA ILE A 33 9.36 -8.04 -10.82
C ILE A 33 8.78 -9.15 -11.70
N LEU A 34 7.83 -8.85 -12.56
CA LEU A 34 7.25 -9.85 -13.48
C LEU A 34 8.30 -10.41 -14.44
N GLU A 35 9.13 -9.54 -15.00
CA GLU A 35 10.20 -9.96 -15.92
C GLU A 35 11.24 -10.86 -15.22
N LYS A 36 11.55 -10.60 -13.94
CA LYS A 36 12.44 -11.46 -13.13
C LYS A 36 11.96 -12.91 -13.04
N TYR A 37 10.65 -13.15 -13.04
CA TYR A 37 10.08 -14.49 -12.90
C TYR A 37 9.67 -15.12 -14.22
N LYS A 38 9.71 -14.38 -15.32
CA LYS A 38 9.37 -14.85 -16.67
C LYS A 38 10.26 -16.03 -17.08
N GLY A 39 9.65 -17.07 -17.61
CA GLY A 39 10.36 -18.29 -18.00
C GLY A 39 10.86 -19.15 -16.83
N THR A 40 10.54 -18.81 -15.59
CA THR A 40 10.89 -19.62 -14.42
C THR A 40 9.71 -20.49 -13.98
N ILE A 41 9.97 -21.50 -13.13
CA ILE A 41 8.93 -22.32 -12.50
C ILE A 41 7.98 -21.49 -11.58
N TYR A 42 8.33 -20.25 -11.30
CA TYR A 42 7.55 -19.33 -10.47
C TYR A 42 6.74 -18.33 -11.27
N GLU A 43 6.70 -18.45 -12.57
CA GLU A 43 5.93 -17.53 -13.41
C GLU A 43 4.43 -17.62 -13.12
N PRO A 44 3.71 -16.48 -13.05
CA PRO A 44 4.22 -15.11 -13.12
C PRO A 44 4.80 -14.61 -11.80
N LEU A 45 4.50 -15.24 -10.67
CA LEU A 45 4.98 -14.94 -9.33
C LEU A 45 4.93 -16.20 -8.44
N PRO A 46 5.81 -16.32 -7.44
CA PRO A 46 5.79 -17.44 -6.50
C PRO A 46 4.47 -17.52 -5.74
N LYS A 47 3.87 -18.70 -5.72
CA LYS A 47 2.67 -18.97 -4.92
C LYS A 47 3.08 -19.30 -3.47
N ILE A 48 2.84 -18.38 -2.55
CA ILE A 48 3.11 -18.56 -1.12
C ILE A 48 1.86 -18.26 -0.30
N SER A 49 1.71 -18.90 0.86
CA SER A 49 0.60 -18.59 1.76
C SER A 49 0.75 -17.18 2.36
N SER A 50 -0.38 -16.54 2.70
CA SER A 50 -0.38 -15.21 3.31
C SER A 50 0.41 -15.18 4.63
N GLN A 51 0.38 -16.27 5.39
CA GLN A 51 1.16 -16.40 6.64
C GLN A 51 2.66 -16.40 6.37
N LYS A 52 3.11 -17.20 5.38
CA LYS A 52 4.52 -17.25 4.99
C LYS A 52 4.99 -15.92 4.40
N LEU A 53 4.16 -15.27 3.59
CA LEU A 53 4.45 -13.94 3.06
C LEU A 53 4.66 -12.92 4.19
N ASN A 54 3.72 -12.85 5.14
CA ASN A 54 3.82 -11.92 6.26
C ASN A 54 5.05 -12.22 7.12
N LYS A 55 5.36 -13.49 7.37
CA LYS A 55 6.56 -13.88 8.12
C LYS A 55 7.83 -13.41 7.40
N ASN A 56 7.95 -13.65 6.10
CA ASN A 56 9.10 -13.20 5.30
C ASN A 56 9.24 -11.67 5.33
N ILE A 57 8.12 -10.91 5.23
CA ILE A 57 8.13 -9.45 5.34
C ILE A 57 8.67 -9.02 6.71
N GLN A 58 8.21 -9.64 7.80
CA GLN A 58 8.67 -9.34 9.16
C GLN A 58 10.16 -9.63 9.34
N ASP A 59 10.64 -10.74 8.81
CA ASP A 59 12.04 -11.12 8.86
C ASP A 59 12.92 -10.12 8.07
N CYS A 60 12.49 -9.68 6.89
CA CYS A 60 13.15 -8.60 6.15
C CYS A 60 13.18 -7.29 6.97
N CYS A 61 12.06 -6.91 7.59
CA CYS A 61 11.98 -5.71 8.43
C CYS A 61 12.89 -5.81 9.67
N LYS A 62 13.09 -7.00 10.22
CA LYS A 62 14.02 -7.26 11.32
C LYS A 62 15.47 -7.10 10.87
N ILE A 63 15.84 -7.61 9.69
CA ILE A 63 17.19 -7.48 9.13
C ILE A 63 17.58 -6.01 8.96
N ILE A 64 16.67 -5.16 8.50
CA ILE A 64 16.90 -3.72 8.35
C ILE A 64 16.73 -2.94 9.67
N LYS A 65 16.62 -3.64 10.82
CA LYS A 65 16.53 -3.08 12.17
C LYS A 65 15.35 -2.12 12.38
N LEU A 66 14.16 -2.49 11.87
CA LEU A 66 12.94 -1.75 12.13
C LEU A 66 12.38 -2.11 13.52
N ASP A 67 13.13 -1.75 14.59
CA ASP A 67 12.97 -2.28 15.95
C ASP A 67 12.36 -1.30 16.95
N SER A 68 11.84 -0.15 16.48
CA SER A 68 11.18 0.81 17.38
C SER A 68 9.98 0.18 18.09
N ASP A 69 9.77 0.55 19.35
CA ASP A 69 8.66 0.07 20.15
C ASP A 69 7.35 0.76 19.75
N ILE A 70 6.31 -0.03 19.51
CA ILE A 70 4.95 0.43 19.21
C ILE A 70 4.01 -0.09 20.30
N THR A 71 3.39 0.82 21.02
CA THR A 71 2.41 0.48 22.06
C THR A 71 1.00 0.50 21.47
N LEU A 72 0.34 -0.66 21.48
CA LEU A 72 -1.05 -0.83 21.05
C LEU A 72 -1.95 -0.92 22.28
N THR A 73 -2.96 -0.06 22.32
CA THR A 73 -4.00 -0.11 23.34
C THR A 73 -5.31 -0.56 22.73
N ARG A 74 -5.93 -1.56 23.33
CA ARG A 74 -7.27 -2.06 22.96
C ARG A 74 -8.18 -2.03 24.18
N HIS A 75 -9.47 -1.79 23.95
CA HIS A 75 -10.49 -1.91 24.98
C HIS A 75 -11.32 -3.19 24.72
N ILE A 76 -11.45 -4.01 25.74
CA ILE A 76 -12.33 -5.20 25.75
C ILE A 76 -13.31 -4.99 26.90
N GLY A 77 -14.53 -4.57 26.55
CA GLY A 77 -15.48 -4.05 27.54
C GLY A 77 -14.91 -2.83 28.26
N SER A 78 -14.91 -2.84 29.59
CA SER A 78 -14.33 -1.77 30.42
C SER A 78 -12.81 -1.89 30.64
N LYS A 79 -12.21 -3.01 30.23
CA LYS A 79 -10.76 -3.24 30.45
C LYS A 79 -9.92 -2.66 29.32
N ARG A 80 -8.95 -1.82 29.69
CA ARG A 80 -7.90 -1.33 28.80
C ARG A 80 -6.73 -2.31 28.82
N ILE A 81 -6.37 -2.86 27.66
CA ILE A 81 -5.23 -3.76 27.48
C ILE A 81 -4.21 -3.04 26.61
N THR A 82 -3.02 -2.87 27.16
CA THR A 82 -1.88 -2.23 26.49
C THR A 82 -0.78 -3.27 26.29
N LYS A 83 -0.30 -3.42 25.04
CA LYS A 83 0.81 -4.30 24.70
C LYS A 83 1.81 -3.54 23.85
N THR A 84 3.09 -3.72 24.15
CA THR A 84 4.20 -3.17 23.37
C THR A 84 4.77 -4.25 22.46
N HIS A 85 4.98 -3.91 21.19
CA HIS A 85 5.52 -4.76 20.15
C HIS A 85 6.66 -4.06 19.45
N LYS A 86 7.59 -4.81 18.89
CA LYS A 86 8.56 -4.24 17.93
C LYS A 86 7.86 -3.92 16.61
N LYS A 87 8.25 -2.81 15.98
CA LYS A 87 7.60 -2.34 14.75
C LYS A 87 7.58 -3.40 13.65
N HIS A 88 8.67 -4.16 13.47
CA HIS A 88 8.75 -5.23 12.47
C HIS A 88 7.71 -6.34 12.69
N GLU A 89 7.32 -6.63 13.95
CA GLU A 89 6.30 -7.66 14.27
C GLU A 89 4.90 -7.28 13.80
N LEU A 90 4.64 -5.99 13.64
CA LEU A 90 3.33 -5.45 13.25
C LEU A 90 3.18 -5.26 11.74
N ILE A 91 4.28 -5.40 10.98
CA ILE A 91 4.26 -5.23 9.53
C ILE A 91 3.65 -6.46 8.86
N THR A 92 2.73 -6.24 7.95
CA THR A 92 2.07 -7.27 7.15
C THR A 92 1.94 -6.81 5.69
N SER A 93 1.56 -7.70 4.79
CA SER A 93 1.27 -7.36 3.39
C SER A 93 0.24 -6.23 3.23
N HIS A 94 -0.64 -6.05 4.22
CA HIS A 94 -1.62 -4.96 4.21
C HIS A 94 -0.98 -3.56 4.34
N VAL A 95 0.18 -3.47 5.01
CA VAL A 95 0.97 -2.23 5.10
C VAL A 95 1.47 -1.81 3.72
N ALA A 96 1.83 -2.77 2.84
CA ALA A 96 2.24 -2.46 1.47
C ALA A 96 1.14 -1.69 0.71
N ARG A 97 -0.12 -2.12 0.87
CA ARG A 97 -1.25 -1.41 0.26
C ARG A 97 -1.42 0.01 0.82
N LYS A 98 -1.28 0.19 2.14
CA LYS A 98 -1.31 1.51 2.77
C LYS A 98 -0.19 2.40 2.22
N THR A 99 1.03 1.87 2.16
CA THR A 99 2.21 2.57 1.63
C THR A 99 2.02 2.98 0.17
N PHE A 100 1.48 2.09 -0.67
CA PHE A 100 1.18 2.39 -2.06
C PHE A 100 0.21 3.57 -2.18
N VAL A 101 -0.92 3.53 -1.46
CA VAL A 101 -1.92 4.60 -1.48
C VAL A 101 -1.31 5.93 -1.02
N THR A 102 -0.64 5.93 0.13
CA THR A 102 -0.05 7.15 0.69
C THR A 102 1.02 7.75 -0.23
N ASN A 103 1.94 6.93 -0.74
CA ASN A 103 3.00 7.41 -1.62
C ASN A 103 2.45 7.89 -2.97
N SER A 104 1.45 7.22 -3.53
CA SER A 104 0.81 7.63 -4.77
C SER A 104 0.16 9.02 -4.64
N LEU A 105 -0.49 9.29 -3.52
CA LEU A 105 -1.02 10.63 -3.22
C LEU A 105 0.09 11.67 -3.07
N ILE A 106 1.17 11.34 -2.36
CA ILE A 106 2.34 12.22 -2.20
C ILE A 106 2.98 12.56 -3.56
N PHE A 107 2.98 11.61 -4.49
CA PHE A 107 3.50 11.80 -5.85
C PHE A 107 2.49 12.49 -6.79
N GLY A 108 1.33 12.90 -6.28
CA GLY A 108 0.35 13.67 -7.04
C GLY A 108 -0.65 12.84 -7.86
N MET A 109 -0.75 11.52 -7.58
CA MET A 109 -1.78 10.70 -8.22
C MET A 109 -3.16 11.15 -7.80
N ASN A 110 -4.08 11.26 -8.76
CA ASN A 110 -5.47 11.63 -8.50
C ASN A 110 -6.15 10.58 -7.59
N GLU A 111 -6.81 11.04 -6.53
CA GLU A 111 -7.46 10.18 -5.54
C GLU A 111 -8.51 9.25 -6.17
N ARG A 112 -9.31 9.75 -7.10
CA ARG A 112 -10.35 8.96 -7.78
C ARG A 112 -9.74 7.79 -8.55
N ILE A 113 -8.68 8.04 -9.32
CA ILE A 113 -7.96 7.01 -10.08
C ILE A 113 -7.34 5.99 -9.13
N LEU A 114 -6.72 6.48 -8.05
CA LEU A 114 -6.09 5.61 -7.06
C LEU A 114 -7.11 4.71 -6.35
N ARG A 115 -8.29 5.22 -6.03
CA ARG A 115 -9.39 4.44 -5.44
C ARG A 115 -9.87 3.34 -6.40
N GLU A 116 -9.99 3.66 -7.68
CA GLU A 116 -10.35 2.70 -8.72
C GLU A 116 -9.30 1.60 -8.84
N MET A 117 -8.02 1.94 -9.01
CA MET A 117 -6.91 0.98 -9.10
C MET A 117 -6.81 0.06 -7.89
N THR A 118 -7.04 0.61 -6.70
CA THR A 118 -7.00 -0.15 -5.44
C THR A 118 -8.33 -0.80 -5.07
N HIS A 119 -9.36 -0.65 -5.92
CA HIS A 119 -10.70 -1.18 -5.71
C HIS A 119 -11.31 -0.81 -4.35
N HIS A 120 -11.24 0.47 -3.99
CA HIS A 120 -11.93 1.02 -2.83
C HIS A 120 -13.26 1.61 -3.27
N THR A 121 -14.35 0.86 -3.06
CA THR A 121 -15.71 1.27 -3.43
C THR A 121 -16.31 2.30 -2.47
N ASP A 122 -15.84 2.31 -1.23
CA ASP A 122 -16.30 3.19 -0.17
C ASP A 122 -15.21 4.18 0.28
N GLU A 123 -15.57 5.47 0.32
CA GLU A 123 -14.66 6.55 0.73
C GLU A 123 -14.16 6.38 2.17
N LYS A 124 -15.04 5.96 3.08
CA LYS A 124 -14.70 5.73 4.48
C LYS A 124 -13.66 4.64 4.65
N SER A 125 -13.74 3.57 3.84
CA SER A 125 -12.74 2.51 3.79
C SER A 125 -11.41 3.01 3.24
N PHE A 126 -11.44 3.85 2.21
CA PHE A 126 -10.25 4.43 1.61
C PHE A 126 -9.53 5.38 2.57
N LYS A 127 -10.25 6.25 3.27
CA LYS A 127 -9.66 7.19 4.24
C LYS A 127 -8.81 6.53 5.32
N ARG A 128 -9.04 5.27 5.64
CA ARG A 128 -8.19 4.51 6.58
C ARG A 128 -6.77 4.27 6.07
N TYR A 129 -6.56 4.36 4.76
CA TYR A 129 -5.26 4.17 4.11
C TYR A 129 -4.58 5.49 3.76
N VAL A 130 -5.34 6.60 3.79
CA VAL A 130 -4.82 7.94 3.52
C VAL A 130 -4.22 8.47 4.82
N ASP A 131 -2.90 8.51 4.87
CA ASP A 131 -2.13 9.07 5.99
C ASP A 131 -1.22 10.17 5.43
N ILE A 132 -1.84 11.33 5.21
CA ILE A 132 -1.11 12.48 4.67
C ILE A 132 -0.25 13.07 5.79
N SER A 133 1.06 12.95 5.65
CA SER A 133 2.01 13.47 6.63
C SER A 133 1.91 14.99 6.77
N ASN A 134 2.30 15.52 7.92
CA ASN A 134 2.41 16.97 8.13
C ASN A 134 3.36 17.64 7.12
N PHE A 135 4.38 16.90 6.70
CA PHE A 135 5.30 17.34 5.63
C PHE A 135 4.55 17.60 4.32
N GLN A 136 3.65 16.69 3.90
CA GLN A 136 2.87 16.87 2.67
C GLN A 136 1.91 18.06 2.80
N LYS A 137 1.24 18.22 3.95
CA LYS A 137 0.37 19.38 4.20
C LYS A 137 1.14 20.70 4.08
N ASN A 138 2.35 20.76 4.64
CA ASN A 138 3.22 21.92 4.52
C ASN A 138 3.67 22.18 3.07
N LYS A 139 4.00 21.12 2.32
CA LYS A 139 4.40 21.22 0.93
C LYS A 139 3.27 21.77 0.08
N GLU A 140 2.06 21.24 0.23
CA GLU A 140 0.87 21.72 -0.48
C GLU A 140 0.54 23.17 -0.13
N MET A 141 0.58 23.54 1.16
CA MET A 141 0.36 24.91 1.59
C MET A 141 1.37 25.86 0.93
N LYS A 142 2.65 25.51 0.93
CA LYS A 142 3.70 26.32 0.32
C LYS A 142 3.57 26.43 -1.20
N SER A 143 3.25 25.33 -1.88
CA SER A 143 3.11 25.36 -3.36
C SER A 143 1.89 26.12 -3.82
N THR A 144 0.81 26.15 -3.01
CA THR A 144 -0.44 26.80 -3.38
C THR A 144 -0.47 28.29 -2.97
N TRP A 145 0.14 28.65 -1.83
CA TRP A 145 -0.03 29.96 -1.23
C TRP A 145 1.24 30.82 -1.18
N ASN A 146 2.44 30.27 -1.37
CA ASN A 146 3.66 31.08 -1.53
C ASN A 146 3.74 31.62 -2.97
N ILE A 147 2.81 32.48 -3.31
CA ILE A 147 2.90 33.30 -4.49
C ILE A 147 3.86 34.41 -4.14
N ASN A 148 4.99 34.49 -4.83
CA ASN A 148 5.84 35.69 -4.76
C ASN A 148 5.05 36.84 -5.35
N PHE A 149 4.50 37.72 -4.52
CA PHE A 149 4.06 39.04 -4.94
C PHE A 149 5.34 39.85 -5.15
N GLU A 150 6.02 39.68 -6.28
CA GLU A 150 6.93 40.69 -6.76
C GLU A 150 6.03 41.83 -7.23
N SER A 151 5.98 42.88 -6.41
CA SER A 151 5.44 44.18 -6.76
C SER A 151 6.27 44.75 -7.91
N GLU A 152 5.64 44.96 -9.05
CA GLU A 152 6.11 45.86 -10.09
C GLU A 152 6.32 47.27 -9.55
#